data_18393aa25e97ff01989aea28df333227
#
_entry.id   18393aa25e97ff01989aea28df333227
#
_cell.length_a   1.000
_cell.length_b   1.000
_cell.length_c   1.000
_cell.angle_alpha   90.00
_cell.angle_beta   90.00
_cell.angle_gamma   90.00
#
_symmetry.space_group_name_H-M   'P 1'
#
loop_
_entity.id
_entity.type
_entity.pdbx_description
1 polymer ?
#
loop_
_entity_poly.entity_id
_entity_poly.type
_entity_poly.pdbx_seq_one_letter_code
_entity_poly.pdbx_strand_id
1 'polypeptide(L)'
;MDVKSVSARNLGRTSFRHFDFVMAAFVAIILLSNVIGAGKVAQIWLPGVGYWPFGAGILFFPISYIIGDVLTEVYGYARARRVIWAGTVAVLFMAFMSFVVVALPPAPDWKNQAAYEVIFGQVPRIVFASVCAFWAGEFVNSYVIARMKLWTGGKALWTRTIGSTIAGQAVDSLIFYPLAFWGAQGWTNELVIQVLVTQWALKVGWEVLLTPLTYLVVGFLKRAEGVDVFDEGTDFTPFRAEL
;
A
#
# COMPACT_ATOMS: atom_id res chain seq x y z
N MET A 1 -23.76 20.18 2.13
CA MET A 1 -22.99 20.79 1.03
C MET A 1 -23.10 19.85 -0.16
N ASP A 2 -23.49 20.38 -1.30
CA ASP A 2 -23.56 19.59 -2.54
C ASP A 2 -22.15 19.29 -3.02
N VAL A 3 -21.87 18.01 -3.24
CA VAL A 3 -20.57 17.56 -3.77
C VAL A 3 -20.56 17.81 -5.28
N LYS A 4 -19.60 18.61 -5.77
CA LYS A 4 -19.48 18.94 -7.19
C LYS A 4 -18.58 17.92 -7.88
N SER A 5 -19.03 17.31 -8.97
CA SER A 5 -18.18 16.54 -9.88
C SER A 5 -17.26 17.48 -10.65
N VAL A 6 -15.95 17.24 -10.55
CA VAL A 6 -14.93 18.09 -11.16
C VAL A 6 -13.95 17.23 -11.93
N SER A 7 -13.68 17.59 -13.21
CA SER A 7 -12.61 16.98 -13.97
C SER A 7 -11.24 17.33 -13.39
N ALA A 8 -10.31 16.38 -13.34
CA ALA A 8 -8.95 16.59 -12.84
C ALA A 8 -8.22 17.76 -13.56
N ARG A 9 -8.50 17.99 -14.85
CA ARG A 9 -7.98 19.12 -15.62
C ARG A 9 -8.39 20.49 -15.06
N ASN A 10 -9.56 20.58 -14.45
CA ASN A 10 -10.15 21.83 -13.97
C ASN A 10 -9.82 22.11 -12.50
N LEU A 11 -9.11 21.19 -11.83
CA LEU A 11 -8.77 21.35 -10.41
C LEU A 11 -7.73 22.45 -10.15
N GLY A 12 -6.92 22.80 -11.13
CA GLY A 12 -5.96 23.89 -11.04
C GLY A 12 -5.19 23.92 -9.72
N ARG A 13 -5.25 25.04 -9.02
CA ARG A 13 -4.65 25.23 -7.69
C ARG A 13 -5.63 24.97 -6.54
N THR A 14 -6.61 24.08 -6.71
CA THR A 14 -7.56 23.77 -5.64
C THR A 14 -6.82 23.22 -4.42
N SER A 15 -6.91 23.92 -3.33
CA SER A 15 -6.39 23.50 -2.03
C SER A 15 -7.40 22.52 -1.40
N PHE A 16 -6.95 21.34 -1.05
CA PHE A 16 -7.75 20.35 -0.32
C PHE A 16 -7.43 20.45 1.17
N ARG A 17 -8.48 20.41 1.99
CA ARG A 17 -8.35 20.61 3.43
C ARG A 17 -7.68 19.46 4.17
N HIS A 18 -7.93 18.22 3.73
CA HIS A 18 -7.51 17.00 4.43
C HIS A 18 -6.45 16.19 3.68
N PHE A 19 -6.05 16.62 2.47
CA PHE A 19 -5.11 15.87 1.63
C PHE A 19 -3.77 15.59 2.33
N ASP A 20 -3.21 16.59 3.01
CA ASP A 20 -1.92 16.46 3.69
C ASP A 20 -1.97 15.45 4.83
N PHE A 21 -3.10 15.40 5.57
CA PHE A 21 -3.31 14.40 6.61
C PHE A 21 -3.44 12.97 6.05
N VAL A 22 -4.16 12.82 4.94
CA VAL A 22 -4.30 11.52 4.27
C VAL A 22 -2.96 11.05 3.71
N MET A 23 -2.18 11.95 3.09
CA MET A 23 -0.82 11.67 2.63
C MET A 23 0.10 11.28 3.80
N ALA A 24 0.10 12.04 4.88
CA ALA A 24 0.91 11.75 6.06
C ALA A 24 0.54 10.40 6.69
N ALA A 25 -0.76 10.08 6.78
CA ALA A 25 -1.25 8.80 7.27
C ALA A 25 -0.79 7.65 6.38
N PHE A 26 -0.88 7.79 5.05
CA PHE A 26 -0.41 6.78 4.09
C PHE A 26 1.08 6.47 4.27
N VAL A 27 1.92 7.52 4.29
CA VAL A 27 3.38 7.37 4.47
C VAL A 27 3.71 6.76 5.84
N ALA A 28 3.05 7.22 6.90
CA ALA A 28 3.27 6.69 8.25
C ALA A 28 2.92 5.20 8.33
N ILE A 29 1.79 4.78 7.78
CA ILE A 29 1.35 3.38 7.81
C ILE A 29 2.29 2.49 7.02
N ILE A 30 2.76 2.92 5.85
CA ILE A 30 3.74 2.17 5.06
C ILE A 30 5.05 2.01 5.83
N LEU A 31 5.57 3.07 6.44
CA LEU A 31 6.78 2.99 7.26
C LEU A 31 6.59 2.06 8.47
N LEU A 32 5.48 2.20 9.21
CA LEU A 32 5.17 1.36 10.37
C LEU A 32 4.98 -0.11 9.98
N SER A 33 4.32 -0.40 8.86
CA SER A 33 4.13 -1.76 8.39
C SER A 33 5.46 -2.47 8.10
N ASN A 34 6.44 -1.74 7.56
CA ASN A 34 7.78 -2.28 7.28
C ASN A 34 8.64 -2.41 8.54
N VAL A 35 8.56 -1.47 9.48
CA VAL A 35 9.39 -1.50 10.71
C VAL A 35 8.82 -2.46 11.75
N ILE A 36 7.52 -2.39 12.03
CA ILE A 36 6.90 -3.12 13.13
C ILE A 36 6.28 -4.44 12.63
N GLY A 37 5.70 -4.42 11.43
CA GLY A 37 4.92 -5.54 10.90
C GLY A 37 5.75 -6.62 10.23
N ALA A 38 6.82 -6.26 9.52
CA ALA A 38 7.54 -7.19 8.65
C ALA A 38 8.35 -8.24 9.43
N GLY A 39 8.88 -7.89 10.60
CA GLY A 39 9.76 -8.77 11.37
C GLY A 39 9.04 -9.71 12.34
N LYS A 40 7.73 -9.56 12.57
CA LYS A 40 7.00 -10.36 13.56
C LYS A 40 6.08 -11.39 12.91
N VAL A 41 6.32 -12.66 13.22
CA VAL A 41 5.35 -13.74 12.98
C VAL A 41 4.48 -13.89 14.23
N ALA A 42 3.18 -13.77 14.05
CA ALA A 42 2.16 -14.02 15.08
C ALA A 42 1.37 -15.29 14.72
N GLN A 43 0.51 -15.75 15.63
CA GLN A 43 -0.36 -16.90 15.36
C GLN A 43 -1.76 -16.65 15.92
N ILE A 44 -2.76 -17.22 15.24
CA ILE A 44 -4.15 -17.24 15.68
C ILE A 44 -4.63 -18.68 15.73
N TRP A 45 -5.45 -19.00 16.71
CA TRP A 45 -6.07 -20.32 16.76
C TRP A 45 -7.37 -20.30 15.94
N LEU A 46 -7.47 -21.25 14.99
CA LEU A 46 -8.65 -21.41 14.14
C LEU A 46 -9.34 -22.75 14.45
N PRO A 47 -10.67 -22.77 14.70
CA PRO A 47 -11.42 -23.99 14.91
C PRO A 47 -11.26 -24.95 13.73
N GLY A 48 -10.89 -26.22 14.02
CA GLY A 48 -10.70 -27.26 13.00
C GLY A 48 -9.37 -27.24 12.25
N VAL A 49 -8.57 -26.17 12.36
CA VAL A 49 -7.26 -26.03 11.70
C VAL A 49 -6.10 -26.00 12.72
N GLY A 50 -6.37 -25.49 13.93
CA GLY A 50 -5.34 -25.27 14.95
C GLY A 50 -4.68 -23.90 14.87
N TYR A 51 -3.41 -23.80 15.31
CA TYR A 51 -2.66 -22.55 15.27
C TYR A 51 -2.18 -22.24 13.85
N TRP A 52 -2.61 -21.09 13.33
CA TRP A 52 -2.24 -20.61 12.01
C TRP A 52 -1.28 -19.40 12.12
N PRO A 53 -0.04 -19.53 11.61
CA PRO A 53 0.94 -18.45 11.63
C PRO A 53 0.62 -17.40 10.57
N PHE A 54 0.84 -16.10 10.91
CA PHE A 54 0.73 -14.98 9.98
C PHE A 54 1.74 -13.88 10.30
N GLY A 55 2.10 -13.08 9.31
CA GLY A 55 2.93 -11.91 9.52
C GLY A 55 2.12 -10.77 10.15
N ALA A 56 2.64 -10.14 11.21
CA ALA A 56 1.95 -9.05 11.92
C ALA A 56 1.68 -7.82 11.02
N GLY A 57 2.41 -7.68 9.91
CA GLY A 57 2.16 -6.66 8.89
C GLY A 57 0.74 -6.68 8.32
N ILE A 58 0.05 -7.84 8.38
CA ILE A 58 -1.34 -7.95 7.92
C ILE A 58 -2.30 -6.98 8.62
N LEU A 59 -1.96 -6.49 9.81
CA LEU A 59 -2.77 -5.50 10.54
C LEU A 59 -2.72 -4.11 9.89
N PHE A 60 -1.66 -3.80 9.15
CA PHE A 60 -1.48 -2.52 8.49
C PHE A 60 -2.04 -2.49 7.06
N PHE A 61 -2.03 -3.62 6.36
CA PHE A 61 -2.49 -3.70 4.98
C PHE A 61 -3.93 -3.19 4.78
N PRO A 62 -4.92 -3.56 5.61
CA PRO A 62 -6.27 -3.06 5.44
C PRO A 62 -6.36 -1.54 5.49
N ILE A 63 -5.59 -0.92 6.38
CA ILE A 63 -5.58 0.54 6.54
C ILE A 63 -4.90 1.20 5.35
N SER A 64 -3.78 0.63 4.86
CA SER A 64 -3.09 1.20 3.69
C SER A 64 -3.94 1.10 2.43
N TYR A 65 -4.71 0.04 2.23
CA TYR A 65 -5.62 -0.10 1.08
C TYR A 65 -6.73 0.94 1.10
N ILE A 66 -7.41 1.10 2.24
CA ILE A 66 -8.44 2.14 2.37
C ILE A 66 -7.86 3.52 2.06
N ILE A 67 -6.67 3.84 2.56
CA ILE A 67 -6.05 5.15 2.33
C ILE A 67 -5.61 5.29 0.86
N GLY A 68 -5.05 4.25 0.23
CA GLY A 68 -4.68 4.23 -1.18
C GLY A 68 -5.89 4.46 -2.10
N ASP A 69 -6.99 3.76 -1.82
CA ASP A 69 -8.25 3.91 -2.53
C ASP A 69 -8.85 5.32 -2.34
N VAL A 70 -8.85 5.81 -1.11
CA VAL A 70 -9.27 7.19 -0.77
C VAL A 70 -8.46 8.23 -1.53
N LEU A 71 -7.14 8.08 -1.60
CA LEU A 71 -6.27 9.00 -2.33
C LEU A 71 -6.68 9.11 -3.80
N THR A 72 -6.91 7.98 -4.46
CA THR A 72 -7.29 7.98 -5.87
C THR A 72 -8.74 8.39 -6.08
N GLU A 73 -9.66 7.89 -5.25
CA GLU A 73 -11.11 8.09 -5.42
C GLU A 73 -11.55 9.53 -5.11
N VAL A 74 -10.94 10.17 -4.09
CA VAL A 74 -11.31 11.51 -3.64
C VAL A 74 -10.47 12.59 -4.32
N TYR A 75 -9.16 12.37 -4.42
CA TYR A 75 -8.20 13.38 -4.87
C TYR A 75 -7.70 13.20 -6.30
N GLY A 76 -8.00 12.05 -6.91
CA GLY A 76 -7.63 11.70 -8.28
C GLY A 76 -6.22 11.10 -8.42
N TYR A 77 -5.99 10.44 -9.57
CA TYR A 77 -4.76 9.68 -9.86
C TYR A 77 -3.48 10.55 -9.79
N ALA A 78 -3.53 11.77 -10.31
CA ALA A 78 -2.34 12.63 -10.35
C ALA A 78 -1.80 12.94 -8.93
N ARG A 79 -2.69 13.12 -7.95
CA ARG A 79 -2.31 13.31 -6.54
C ARG A 79 -1.92 12.01 -5.86
N ALA A 80 -2.65 10.92 -6.10
CA ALA A 80 -2.29 9.59 -5.62
C ALA A 80 -0.88 9.21 -6.08
N ARG A 81 -0.54 9.43 -7.35
CA ARG A 81 0.80 9.23 -7.90
C ARG A 81 1.91 9.94 -7.10
N ARG A 82 1.70 11.22 -6.72
CA ARG A 82 2.68 11.96 -5.89
C ARG A 82 2.86 11.33 -4.51
N VAL A 83 1.77 10.86 -3.91
CA VAL A 83 1.80 10.20 -2.60
C VAL A 83 2.51 8.85 -2.69
N ILE A 84 2.29 8.07 -3.76
CA ILE A 84 3.00 6.81 -4.01
C ILE A 84 4.51 7.06 -4.12
N TRP A 85 4.93 8.08 -4.88
CA TRP A 85 6.34 8.45 -4.96
C TRP A 85 6.91 8.91 -3.62
N ALA A 86 6.16 9.71 -2.85
CA ALA A 86 6.59 10.12 -1.50
C ALA A 86 6.75 8.91 -0.57
N GLY A 87 5.82 7.96 -0.60
CA GLY A 87 5.89 6.70 0.14
C GLY A 87 7.10 5.86 -0.28
N THR A 88 7.34 5.71 -1.60
CA THR A 88 8.49 4.98 -2.14
C THR A 88 9.81 5.57 -1.66
N VAL A 89 9.97 6.90 -1.77
CA VAL A 89 11.19 7.59 -1.30
C VAL A 89 11.35 7.43 0.22
N ALA A 90 10.26 7.54 0.99
CA ALA A 90 10.30 7.37 2.43
C ALA A 90 10.73 5.96 2.85
N VAL A 91 10.23 4.91 2.18
CA VAL A 91 10.64 3.50 2.44
C VAL A 91 12.10 3.26 2.05
N LEU A 92 12.55 3.78 0.91
CA LEU A 92 13.96 3.70 0.50
C LEU A 92 14.87 4.41 1.50
N PHE A 93 14.48 5.60 1.94
CA PHE A 93 15.25 6.34 2.95
C PHE A 93 15.28 5.60 4.29
N MET A 94 14.16 5.04 4.72
CA MET A 94 14.07 4.21 5.92
C MET A 94 15.01 2.99 5.81
N ALA A 95 15.00 2.26 4.69
CA ALA A 95 15.85 1.09 4.49
C ALA A 95 17.34 1.48 4.50
N PHE A 96 17.70 2.58 3.84
CA PHE A 96 19.07 3.12 3.84
C PHE A 96 19.49 3.50 5.26
N MET A 97 18.69 4.24 6.00
CA MET A 97 19.01 4.65 7.37
C MET A 97 19.06 3.47 8.33
N SER A 98 18.22 2.47 8.15
CA SER A 98 18.30 1.21 8.93
C SER A 98 19.63 0.53 8.73
N PHE A 99 20.11 0.42 7.48
CA PHE A 99 21.42 -0.12 7.18
C PHE A 99 22.56 0.71 7.82
N VAL A 100 22.52 2.03 7.69
CA VAL A 100 23.54 2.94 8.27
C VAL A 100 23.58 2.79 9.79
N VAL A 101 22.43 2.82 10.46
CA VAL A 101 22.36 2.73 11.93
C VAL A 101 22.85 1.38 12.43
N VAL A 102 22.51 0.27 11.79
CA VAL A 102 22.97 -1.08 12.15
C VAL A 102 24.47 -1.23 11.97
N ALA A 103 25.04 -0.58 10.93
CA ALA A 103 26.48 -0.64 10.63
C ALA A 103 27.34 0.24 11.56
N LEU A 104 26.76 1.12 12.37
CA LEU A 104 27.51 1.91 13.35
C LEU A 104 28.10 0.99 14.44
N PRO A 105 29.38 1.20 14.84
CA PRO A 105 29.97 0.39 15.90
C PRO A 105 29.24 0.62 17.22
N PRO A 106 28.84 -0.46 17.93
CA PRO A 106 28.14 -0.33 19.19
C PRO A 106 29.05 0.28 20.27
N ALA A 107 28.46 1.06 21.18
CA ALA A 107 29.18 1.51 22.37
C ALA A 107 29.55 0.30 23.26
N PRO A 108 30.65 0.37 24.06
CA PRO A 108 31.15 -0.76 24.86
C PRO A 108 30.09 -1.43 25.74
N ASP A 109 29.17 -0.64 26.29
CA ASP A 109 28.11 -1.12 27.18
C ASP A 109 26.79 -1.45 26.47
N TRP A 110 26.73 -1.30 25.14
CA TRP A 110 25.55 -1.58 24.35
C TRP A 110 25.42 -3.08 24.01
N LYS A 111 24.50 -3.77 24.71
CA LYS A 111 24.33 -5.24 24.59
C LYS A 111 23.25 -5.67 23.55
N ASN A 112 22.53 -4.72 22.95
CA ASN A 112 21.39 -5.02 22.10
C ASN A 112 21.71 -5.02 20.59
N GLN A 113 22.98 -5.04 20.20
CA GLN A 113 23.39 -5.01 18.78
C GLN A 113 22.74 -6.15 17.98
N ALA A 114 22.80 -7.38 18.50
CA ALA A 114 22.20 -8.54 17.83
C ALA A 114 20.68 -8.40 17.63
N ALA A 115 19.96 -7.82 18.59
CA ALA A 115 18.53 -7.55 18.45
C ALA A 115 18.27 -6.49 17.39
N TYR A 116 19.09 -5.47 17.31
CA TYR A 116 19.03 -4.43 16.27
C TYR A 116 19.27 -5.00 14.88
N GLU A 117 20.25 -5.87 14.73
CA GLU A 117 20.56 -6.56 13.47
C GLU A 117 19.41 -7.45 13.01
N VAL A 118 18.77 -8.17 13.91
CA VAL A 118 17.61 -9.02 13.60
C VAL A 118 16.40 -8.18 13.16
N ILE A 119 16.14 -7.04 13.78
CA ILE A 119 14.96 -6.23 13.49
C ILE A 119 15.18 -5.33 12.28
N PHE A 120 16.34 -4.67 12.19
CA PHE A 120 16.60 -3.64 11.19
C PHE A 120 17.57 -4.10 10.07
N GLY A 121 18.32 -5.17 10.29
CA GLY A 121 19.20 -5.77 9.31
C GLY A 121 18.44 -6.63 8.30
N GLN A 122 17.31 -6.14 7.80
CA GLN A 122 16.52 -6.87 6.80
C GLN A 122 17.39 -7.25 5.60
N VAL A 123 17.23 -8.48 5.14
CA VAL A 123 17.96 -8.99 3.98
C VAL A 123 17.71 -8.03 2.79
N PRO A 124 18.74 -7.43 2.19
CA PRO A 124 18.58 -6.40 1.15
C PRO A 124 17.70 -6.83 -0.02
N ARG A 125 17.69 -8.12 -0.34
CA ARG A 125 16.86 -8.71 -1.38
C ARG A 125 15.36 -8.58 -1.06
N ILE A 126 14.96 -8.81 0.20
CA ILE A 126 13.55 -8.72 0.62
C ILE A 126 13.09 -7.26 0.58
N VAL A 127 13.93 -6.33 1.05
CA VAL A 127 13.63 -4.90 1.01
C VAL A 127 13.49 -4.41 -0.43
N PHE A 128 14.42 -4.78 -1.30
CA PHE A 128 14.36 -4.44 -2.73
C PHE A 128 13.07 -4.98 -3.38
N ALA A 129 12.75 -6.26 -3.14
CA ALA A 129 11.53 -6.88 -3.64
C ALA A 129 10.28 -6.16 -3.13
N SER A 130 10.25 -5.79 -1.85
CA SER A 130 9.13 -5.06 -1.23
C SER A 130 8.91 -3.69 -1.86
N VAL A 131 10.00 -2.93 -2.09
CA VAL A 131 9.89 -1.60 -2.70
C VAL A 131 9.40 -1.69 -4.16
N CYS A 132 9.95 -2.63 -4.95
CA CYS A 132 9.53 -2.84 -6.33
C CYS A 132 8.05 -3.27 -6.42
N ALA A 133 7.63 -4.19 -5.56
CA ALA A 133 6.27 -4.71 -5.52
C ALA A 133 5.28 -3.63 -5.10
N PHE A 134 5.58 -2.92 -4.00
CA PHE A 134 4.78 -1.79 -3.53
C PHE A 134 4.58 -0.74 -4.61
N TRP A 135 5.67 -0.29 -5.23
CA TRP A 135 5.62 0.73 -6.27
C TRP A 135 4.72 0.30 -7.43
N ALA A 136 4.97 -0.88 -7.99
CA ALA A 136 4.19 -1.38 -9.13
C ALA A 136 2.72 -1.65 -8.75
N GLY A 137 2.48 -2.28 -7.59
CA GLY A 137 1.15 -2.62 -7.10
C GLY A 137 0.28 -1.39 -6.87
N GLU A 138 0.81 -0.35 -6.20
CA GLU A 138 0.08 0.88 -5.91
C GLU A 138 -0.24 1.69 -7.18
N PHE A 139 0.67 1.74 -8.16
CA PHE A 139 0.36 2.38 -9.42
C PHE A 139 -0.73 1.66 -10.21
N VAL A 140 -0.70 0.32 -10.24
CA VAL A 140 -1.76 -0.47 -10.88
C VAL A 140 -3.09 -0.28 -10.14
N ASN A 141 -3.10 -0.33 -8.81
CA ASN A 141 -4.29 -0.09 -8.00
C ASN A 141 -4.91 1.28 -8.32
N SER A 142 -4.14 2.35 -8.21
CA SER A 142 -4.59 3.72 -8.49
C SER A 142 -5.06 3.90 -9.94
N TYR A 143 -4.37 3.31 -10.92
CA TYR A 143 -4.77 3.35 -12.31
C TYR A 143 -6.12 2.68 -12.53
N VAL A 144 -6.32 1.48 -11.97
CA VAL A 144 -7.57 0.71 -12.11
C VAL A 144 -8.73 1.46 -11.48
N ILE A 145 -8.57 2.00 -10.26
CA ILE A 145 -9.61 2.82 -9.59
C ILE A 145 -10.03 3.97 -10.49
N ALA A 146 -9.06 4.76 -10.97
CA ALA A 146 -9.34 5.94 -11.78
C ALA A 146 -10.06 5.58 -13.10
N ARG A 147 -9.61 4.53 -13.78
CA ARG A 147 -10.23 4.07 -15.03
C ARG A 147 -11.63 3.50 -14.81
N MET A 148 -11.81 2.67 -13.79
CA MET A 148 -13.12 2.10 -13.46
C MET A 148 -14.10 3.17 -13.00
N LYS A 149 -13.65 4.23 -12.30
CA LYS A 149 -14.49 5.37 -11.93
C LYS A 149 -15.07 6.07 -13.17
N LEU A 150 -14.25 6.29 -14.21
CA LEU A 150 -14.71 6.84 -15.48
C LEU A 150 -15.76 5.93 -16.15
N TRP A 151 -15.49 4.62 -16.23
CA TRP A 151 -16.40 3.65 -16.87
C TRP A 151 -17.74 3.53 -16.15
N THR A 152 -17.74 3.63 -14.81
CA THR A 152 -18.96 3.49 -13.99
C THR A 152 -19.68 4.83 -13.78
N GLY A 153 -19.13 5.95 -14.28
CA GLY A 153 -19.66 7.28 -14.01
C GLY A 153 -19.72 7.60 -12.51
N GLY A 154 -18.75 7.11 -11.75
CA GLY A 154 -18.67 7.29 -10.29
C GLY A 154 -19.60 6.39 -9.47
N LYS A 155 -20.45 5.55 -10.12
CA LYS A 155 -21.34 4.61 -9.43
C LYS A 155 -20.57 3.38 -8.95
N ALA A 156 -21.20 2.61 -8.02
CA ALA A 156 -20.72 1.32 -7.55
C ALA A 156 -19.22 1.35 -7.11
N LEU A 157 -18.90 2.12 -6.07
CA LEU A 157 -17.54 2.23 -5.51
C LEU A 157 -16.91 0.86 -5.23
N TRP A 158 -17.68 -0.09 -4.70
CA TRP A 158 -17.20 -1.43 -4.36
C TRP A 158 -16.58 -2.20 -5.53
N THR A 159 -17.08 -2.01 -6.75
CA THR A 159 -16.54 -2.71 -7.93
C THR A 159 -15.13 -2.26 -8.25
N ARG A 160 -14.82 -0.96 -8.08
CA ARG A 160 -13.52 -0.42 -8.38
C ARG A 160 -12.53 -0.58 -7.24
N THR A 161 -12.96 -0.55 -5.97
CA THR A 161 -12.07 -0.86 -4.84
C THR A 161 -11.65 -2.33 -4.88
N ILE A 162 -12.60 -3.26 -4.97
CA ILE A 162 -12.27 -4.70 -5.08
C ILE A 162 -11.52 -5.00 -6.37
N GLY A 163 -11.94 -4.45 -7.52
CA GLY A 163 -11.30 -4.67 -8.82
C GLY A 163 -9.85 -4.15 -8.87
N SER A 164 -9.59 -3.00 -8.29
CA SER A 164 -8.24 -2.42 -8.22
C SER A 164 -7.34 -3.22 -7.29
N THR A 165 -7.87 -3.67 -6.14
CA THR A 165 -7.13 -4.53 -5.20
C THR A 165 -6.80 -5.88 -5.83
N ILE A 166 -7.73 -6.51 -6.55
CA ILE A 166 -7.44 -7.75 -7.29
C ILE A 166 -6.24 -7.55 -8.22
N ALA A 167 -6.26 -6.49 -9.03
CA ALA A 167 -5.20 -6.21 -10.00
C ALA A 167 -3.89 -5.75 -9.32
N GLY A 168 -3.94 -4.76 -8.44
CA GLY A 168 -2.78 -4.19 -7.77
C GLY A 168 -2.05 -5.22 -6.90
N GLN A 169 -2.81 -5.99 -6.11
CA GLN A 169 -2.23 -7.03 -5.26
C GLN A 169 -1.76 -8.27 -6.03
N ALA A 170 -2.33 -8.55 -7.20
CA ALA A 170 -1.76 -9.56 -8.08
C ALA A 170 -0.39 -9.14 -8.58
N VAL A 171 -0.24 -7.89 -9.04
CA VAL A 171 1.06 -7.34 -9.48
C VAL A 171 2.06 -7.29 -8.31
N ASP A 172 1.66 -6.77 -7.15
CA ASP A 172 2.49 -6.75 -5.94
C ASP A 172 3.01 -8.16 -5.61
N SER A 173 2.11 -9.15 -5.52
CA SER A 173 2.47 -10.52 -5.17
C SER A 173 3.33 -11.20 -6.23
N LEU A 174 3.04 -11.00 -7.52
CA LEU A 174 3.82 -11.54 -8.63
C LEU A 174 5.24 -10.98 -8.71
N ILE A 175 5.47 -9.78 -8.18
CA ILE A 175 6.80 -9.17 -8.11
C ILE A 175 7.50 -9.57 -6.81
N PHE A 176 6.82 -9.42 -5.66
CA PHE A 176 7.42 -9.62 -4.35
C PHE A 176 7.92 -11.05 -4.14
N TYR A 177 7.04 -12.04 -4.28
CA TYR A 177 7.37 -13.42 -3.90
C TYR A 177 8.49 -14.02 -4.75
N PRO A 178 8.49 -13.89 -6.09
CA PRO A 178 9.61 -14.36 -6.89
C PRO A 178 10.91 -13.62 -6.58
N LEU A 179 10.90 -12.29 -6.48
CA LEU A 179 12.11 -11.53 -6.19
C LEU A 179 12.67 -11.83 -4.80
N ALA A 180 11.82 -11.98 -3.79
CA ALA A 180 12.24 -12.23 -2.43
C ALA A 180 12.71 -13.68 -2.20
N PHE A 181 12.00 -14.67 -2.75
CA PHE A 181 12.13 -16.06 -2.30
C PHE A 181 12.50 -17.07 -3.38
N TRP A 182 12.45 -16.75 -4.69
CA TRP A 182 12.81 -17.69 -5.73
C TRP A 182 14.27 -18.11 -5.62
N GLY A 183 14.52 -19.41 -5.47
CA GLY A 183 15.87 -19.94 -5.24
C GLY A 183 16.48 -19.62 -3.87
N ALA A 184 15.70 -19.09 -2.91
CA ALA A 184 16.16 -18.92 -1.55
C ALA A 184 16.18 -20.26 -0.79
N GLN A 185 17.13 -20.40 0.14
CA GLN A 185 17.26 -21.62 0.93
C GLN A 185 15.98 -21.89 1.73
N GLY A 186 15.48 -23.13 1.65
CA GLY A 186 14.25 -23.55 2.31
C GLY A 186 12.96 -23.19 1.55
N TRP A 187 13.03 -22.54 0.39
CA TRP A 187 11.89 -22.19 -0.44
C TRP A 187 11.88 -23.00 -1.75
N THR A 188 10.91 -23.88 -1.91
CA THR A 188 10.64 -24.53 -3.20
C THR A 188 9.81 -23.62 -4.10
N ASN A 189 9.88 -23.80 -5.42
CA ASN A 189 9.08 -23.01 -6.36
C ASN A 189 7.57 -23.18 -6.09
N GLU A 190 7.15 -24.38 -5.71
CA GLU A 190 5.76 -24.66 -5.35
C GLU A 190 5.33 -23.90 -4.10
N LEU A 191 6.19 -23.83 -3.07
CA LEU A 191 5.91 -23.07 -1.84
C LEU A 191 5.80 -21.58 -2.15
N VAL A 192 6.68 -21.03 -3.00
CA VAL A 192 6.60 -19.63 -3.42
C VAL A 192 5.26 -19.33 -4.07
N ILE A 193 4.80 -20.17 -5.00
CA ILE A 193 3.52 -20.02 -5.69
C ILE A 193 2.33 -20.14 -4.71
N GLN A 194 2.36 -21.14 -3.84
CA GLN A 194 1.30 -21.34 -2.84
C GLN A 194 1.15 -20.12 -1.92
N VAL A 195 2.27 -19.63 -1.37
CA VAL A 195 2.27 -18.46 -0.49
C VAL A 195 1.81 -17.22 -1.25
N LEU A 196 2.28 -17.02 -2.50
CA LEU A 196 1.84 -15.91 -3.35
C LEU A 196 0.32 -15.90 -3.50
N VAL A 197 -0.28 -17.02 -3.91
CA VAL A 197 -1.73 -17.12 -4.15
C VAL A 197 -2.50 -16.92 -2.85
N THR A 198 -2.07 -17.55 -1.75
CA THR A 198 -2.73 -17.42 -0.44
C THR A 198 -2.72 -15.98 0.06
N GLN A 199 -1.58 -15.31 0.00
CA GLN A 199 -1.47 -13.92 0.44
C GLN A 199 -2.28 -12.95 -0.44
N TRP A 200 -2.26 -13.15 -1.76
CA TRP A 200 -3.11 -12.40 -2.66
C TRP A 200 -4.60 -12.58 -2.31
N ALA A 201 -5.06 -13.80 -2.11
CA ALA A 201 -6.45 -14.09 -1.76
C ALA A 201 -6.84 -13.46 -0.41
N LEU A 202 -5.97 -13.54 0.61
CA LEU A 202 -6.20 -12.90 1.91
C LEU A 202 -6.30 -11.38 1.80
N LYS A 203 -5.42 -10.74 1.02
CA LYS A 203 -5.45 -9.30 0.80
C LYS A 203 -6.75 -8.86 0.11
N VAL A 204 -7.19 -9.58 -0.92
CA VAL A 204 -8.48 -9.34 -1.59
C VAL A 204 -9.65 -9.58 -0.62
N GLY A 205 -9.58 -10.63 0.19
CA GLY A 205 -10.59 -10.92 1.21
C GLY A 205 -10.74 -9.78 2.24
N TRP A 206 -9.63 -9.19 2.69
CA TRP A 206 -9.66 -8.00 3.56
C TRP A 206 -10.32 -6.80 2.88
N GLU A 207 -10.04 -6.54 1.60
CA GLU A 207 -10.69 -5.46 0.86
C GLU A 207 -12.20 -5.64 0.81
N VAL A 208 -12.67 -6.85 0.49
CA VAL A 208 -14.11 -7.16 0.48
C VAL A 208 -14.73 -6.89 1.85
N LEU A 209 -14.08 -7.33 2.92
CA LEU A 209 -14.57 -7.16 4.30
C LEU A 209 -14.63 -5.68 4.71
N LEU A 210 -13.67 -4.88 4.27
CA LEU A 210 -13.54 -3.47 4.65
C LEU A 210 -14.18 -2.49 3.67
N THR A 211 -14.70 -2.96 2.54
CA THR A 211 -15.43 -2.12 1.57
C THR A 211 -16.50 -1.21 2.23
N PRO A 212 -17.32 -1.66 3.20
CA PRO A 212 -18.27 -0.77 3.88
C PRO A 212 -17.59 0.41 4.59
N LEU A 213 -16.42 0.18 5.21
CA LEU A 213 -15.65 1.23 5.86
C LEU A 213 -15.07 2.20 4.82
N THR A 214 -14.56 1.70 3.69
CA THR A 214 -14.11 2.51 2.56
C THR A 214 -15.21 3.46 2.07
N TYR A 215 -16.45 2.98 1.95
CA TYR A 215 -17.61 3.83 1.60
C TYR A 215 -17.81 4.97 2.59
N LEU A 216 -17.72 4.69 3.89
CA LEU A 216 -17.91 5.70 4.93
C LEU A 216 -16.81 6.78 4.84
N VAL A 217 -15.55 6.37 4.71
CA VAL A 217 -14.41 7.28 4.66
C VAL A 217 -14.44 8.12 3.38
N VAL A 218 -14.63 7.51 2.22
CA VAL A 218 -14.74 8.20 0.94
C VAL A 218 -15.91 9.18 0.95
N GLY A 219 -17.09 8.74 1.42
CA GLY A 219 -18.27 9.58 1.51
C GLY A 219 -18.11 10.77 2.46
N PHE A 220 -17.41 10.57 3.58
CA PHE A 220 -17.08 11.65 4.51
C PHE A 220 -16.13 12.67 3.85
N LEU A 221 -15.03 12.19 3.25
CA LEU A 221 -14.03 13.08 2.65
C LEU A 221 -14.55 13.84 1.43
N LYS A 222 -15.31 13.20 0.54
CA LYS A 222 -15.94 13.91 -0.59
C LYS A 222 -16.86 15.05 -0.12
N ARG A 223 -17.62 14.83 0.97
CA ARG A 223 -18.45 15.89 1.56
C ARG A 223 -17.64 16.97 2.24
N ALA A 224 -16.56 16.61 2.94
CA ALA A 224 -15.69 17.55 3.63
C ALA A 224 -14.88 18.44 2.66
N GLU A 225 -14.45 17.86 1.53
CA GLU A 225 -13.73 18.58 0.45
C GLU A 225 -14.70 19.28 -0.53
N GLY A 226 -15.98 18.90 -0.55
CA GLY A 226 -17.00 19.46 -1.45
C GLY A 226 -16.82 19.07 -2.92
N VAL A 227 -15.96 18.10 -3.24
CA VAL A 227 -15.62 17.70 -4.62
C VAL A 227 -15.62 16.20 -4.81
N ASP A 228 -15.92 15.76 -6.02
CA ASP A 228 -15.74 14.42 -6.53
C ASP A 228 -14.92 14.49 -7.82
N VAL A 229 -13.65 14.06 -7.75
CA VAL A 229 -12.68 14.21 -8.84
C VAL A 229 -12.80 13.07 -9.83
N PHE A 230 -12.90 13.41 -11.11
CA PHE A 230 -12.86 12.46 -12.23
C PHE A 230 -11.60 12.67 -13.05
N ASP A 231 -10.86 11.60 -13.32
CA ASP A 231 -9.59 11.61 -14.05
C ASP A 231 -9.76 11.67 -15.58
N GLU A 232 -10.70 12.52 -16.03
CA GLU A 232 -10.91 12.78 -17.46
C GLU A 232 -9.71 13.52 -18.06
N GLY A 233 -9.05 12.85 -19.02
CA GLY A 233 -7.88 13.37 -19.72
C GLY A 233 -6.64 13.49 -18.83
N THR A 234 -6.62 12.83 -17.69
CA THR A 234 -5.42 12.68 -16.85
C THR A 234 -4.38 11.83 -17.58
N ASP A 235 -3.12 12.24 -17.51
CA ASP A 235 -2.01 11.42 -17.94
C ASP A 235 -1.69 10.39 -16.87
N PHE A 236 -1.91 9.12 -17.19
CA PHE A 236 -1.69 7.98 -16.30
C PHE A 236 -0.23 7.50 -16.25
N THR A 237 0.70 8.22 -16.88
CA THR A 237 2.13 7.87 -16.81
C THR A 237 2.63 8.00 -15.37
N PRO A 238 3.27 6.95 -14.79
CA PRO A 238 3.76 6.99 -13.41
C PRO A 238 4.85 8.05 -13.16
N PHE A 239 5.59 8.43 -14.20
CA PHE A 239 6.79 9.27 -14.10
C PHE A 239 6.54 10.77 -14.29
N ARG A 240 5.32 11.20 -14.57
CA ARG A 240 5.01 12.62 -14.76
C ARG A 240 4.95 13.34 -13.41
N ALA A 241 5.72 14.41 -13.25
CA ALA A 241 5.77 15.22 -12.03
C ALA A 241 4.62 16.24 -11.91
N GLU A 242 3.99 16.61 -13.03
CA GLU A 242 2.91 17.61 -13.06
C GLU A 242 1.58 17.04 -12.56
N LEU A 243 0.76 17.91 -11.96
CA LEU A 243 -0.62 17.63 -11.52
C LEU A 243 -1.58 17.66 -12.70
#